data_a21d370cb631b83d72b71d18e12d1f56
#
_entry.id   a21d370cb631b83d72b71d18e12d1f56
#
_cell.length_a   1.000
_cell.length_b   1.000
_cell.length_c   1.000
_cell.angle_alpha   90.00
_cell.angle_beta   90.00
_cell.angle_gamma   90.00
#
_symmetry.space_group_name_H-M   'P 1'
#
loop_
_entity.id
_entity.type
_entity.pdbx_description
1 polymer ?
#
loop_
_entity_poly.entity_id
_entity_poly.type
_entity_poly.pdbx_seq_one_letter_code
_entity_poly.pdbx_strand_id
1 'polypeptide(L)'
;MRDRIMGDKKKEYRDKRTGMQTVRSVIFAIVLIITGFTSIISVADNTYAADEYRVHKSEVVVKTGATYTVKILNHDTKVSPKKFKWTSSNSKCVKVINGRIYGLKPGQATITAQMSGLKVNCEVFVCNKTETVLFKKYKKQVKVTAGKTIILEPQKYGKRLTYTSSDKTVATVSKKGKENKKKAGNVKITSVSYGTDRYVSEIEVIVLPAASETPEITPTLTPDEPAPSVTP
;
A
#
# COMPACT_ATOMS: atom_id res chain seq x y z
N MET A 1 -28.74 -34.99 -8.88
CA MET A 1 -29.41 -34.23 -7.77
C MET A 1 -28.56 -32.99 -7.33
N ARG A 2 -27.25 -33.06 -7.27
CA ARG A 2 -26.35 -31.92 -6.90
C ARG A 2 -26.35 -30.76 -7.89
N ASP A 3 -26.45 -31.01 -9.19
CA ASP A 3 -26.38 -29.97 -10.22
C ASP A 3 -27.65 -29.10 -10.31
N ARG A 4 -28.80 -29.63 -9.96
CA ARG A 4 -30.05 -28.87 -9.85
C ARG A 4 -30.02 -27.84 -8.73
N ILE A 5 -29.49 -28.22 -7.56
CA ILE A 5 -29.40 -27.34 -6.37
C ILE A 5 -28.44 -26.18 -6.61
N MET A 6 -27.37 -26.40 -7.40
CA MET A 6 -26.41 -25.35 -7.73
C MET A 6 -26.96 -24.37 -8.80
N GLY A 7 -27.82 -24.86 -9.70
CA GLY A 7 -28.52 -24.02 -10.68
C GLY A 7 -29.52 -23.07 -10.02
N ASP A 8 -30.30 -23.57 -9.07
CA ASP A 8 -31.33 -22.79 -8.36
C ASP A 8 -30.73 -21.72 -7.46
N LYS A 9 -29.62 -22.00 -6.74
CA LYS A 9 -28.91 -20.99 -5.96
C LYS A 9 -28.30 -19.87 -6.81
N LYS A 10 -27.79 -20.17 -7.99
CA LYS A 10 -27.28 -19.15 -8.94
C LYS A 10 -28.40 -18.29 -9.52
N LYS A 11 -29.58 -18.86 -9.76
CA LYS A 11 -30.77 -18.15 -10.26
C LYS A 11 -31.31 -17.21 -9.16
N GLU A 12 -31.48 -17.72 -7.94
CA GLU A 12 -31.92 -16.93 -6.78
C GLU A 12 -30.99 -15.76 -6.47
N TYR A 13 -29.66 -15.98 -6.54
CA TYR A 13 -28.67 -14.91 -6.32
C TYR A 13 -28.74 -13.84 -7.43
N ARG A 14 -28.99 -14.24 -8.68
CA ARG A 14 -29.15 -13.33 -9.81
C ARG A 14 -30.42 -12.48 -9.66
N ASP A 15 -31.53 -13.09 -9.30
CA ASP A 15 -32.82 -12.43 -9.14
C ASP A 15 -32.83 -11.43 -7.96
N LYS A 16 -32.17 -11.76 -6.82
CA LYS A 16 -31.98 -10.82 -5.71
C LYS A 16 -31.13 -9.61 -6.12
N ARG A 17 -30.11 -9.82 -6.96
CA ARG A 17 -29.23 -8.74 -7.44
C ARG A 17 -29.98 -7.80 -8.41
N THR A 18 -30.80 -8.35 -9.31
CA THR A 18 -31.62 -7.57 -10.24
C THR A 18 -32.70 -6.78 -9.51
N GLY A 19 -33.37 -7.40 -8.54
CA GLY A 19 -34.36 -6.74 -7.69
C GLY A 19 -33.81 -5.58 -6.86
N MET A 20 -32.59 -5.74 -6.31
CA MET A 20 -31.95 -4.70 -5.51
C MET A 20 -31.47 -3.51 -6.35
N GLN A 21 -31.10 -3.72 -7.62
CA GLN A 21 -30.77 -2.66 -8.55
C GLN A 21 -32.02 -1.88 -8.99
N THR A 22 -33.12 -2.58 -9.23
CA THR A 22 -34.41 -1.97 -9.61
C THR A 22 -34.96 -1.10 -8.50
N VAL A 23 -34.91 -1.55 -7.23
CA VAL A 23 -35.35 -0.78 -6.05
C VAL A 23 -34.50 0.49 -5.86
N ARG A 24 -33.18 0.42 -6.05
CA ARG A 24 -32.31 1.60 -5.97
C ARG A 24 -32.58 2.62 -7.07
N SER A 25 -32.84 2.19 -8.29
CA SER A 25 -33.20 3.07 -9.42
C SER A 25 -34.56 3.73 -9.20
N VAL A 26 -35.54 3.04 -8.64
CA VAL A 26 -36.86 3.58 -8.34
C VAL A 26 -36.82 4.59 -7.21
N ILE A 27 -36.04 4.34 -6.14
CA ILE A 27 -35.90 5.30 -5.04
C ILE A 27 -35.21 6.59 -5.51
N PHE A 28 -34.21 6.51 -6.41
CA PHE A 28 -33.55 7.70 -6.97
C PHE A 28 -34.48 8.51 -7.88
N ALA A 29 -35.32 7.84 -8.67
CA ALA A 29 -36.32 8.50 -9.52
C ALA A 29 -37.41 9.21 -8.70
N ILE A 30 -37.86 8.63 -7.59
CA ILE A 30 -38.89 9.23 -6.71
C ILE A 30 -38.35 10.49 -5.99
N VAL A 31 -37.06 10.48 -5.56
CA VAL A 31 -36.46 11.66 -4.91
C VAL A 31 -36.31 12.83 -5.90
N LEU A 32 -36.05 12.59 -7.19
CA LEU A 32 -35.93 13.62 -8.23
C LEU A 32 -37.28 14.28 -8.60
N ILE A 33 -38.40 13.56 -8.48
CA ILE A 33 -39.74 14.10 -8.81
C ILE A 33 -40.21 15.06 -7.71
N ILE A 34 -39.79 14.90 -6.47
CA ILE A 34 -40.22 15.75 -5.33
C ILE A 34 -39.50 17.11 -5.32
N THR A 35 -38.33 17.26 -5.94
CA THR A 35 -37.51 18.48 -5.89
C THR A 35 -37.66 19.42 -7.10
N GLY A 36 -38.45 19.09 -8.13
CA GLY A 36 -38.78 19.97 -9.26
C GLY A 36 -37.61 20.44 -10.13
N PHE A 37 -36.45 19.80 -10.05
CA PHE A 37 -35.26 20.12 -10.83
C PHE A 37 -35.12 19.18 -12.03
N THR A 38 -35.56 19.61 -13.21
CA THR A 38 -35.33 18.92 -14.49
C THR A 38 -33.93 19.16 -15.02
N SER A 39 -32.92 18.63 -14.36
CA SER A 39 -31.61 18.43 -14.98
C SER A 39 -31.54 16.98 -15.43
N ILE A 40 -31.57 16.74 -16.74
CA ILE A 40 -31.25 15.45 -17.33
C ILE A 40 -29.74 15.24 -17.08
N ILE A 41 -29.40 14.68 -15.92
CA ILE A 41 -28.08 14.11 -15.73
C ILE A 41 -28.11 12.77 -16.43
N SER A 42 -27.64 12.73 -17.69
CA SER A 42 -27.18 11.47 -18.28
C SER A 42 -26.01 10.98 -17.45
N VAL A 43 -26.30 10.21 -16.37
CA VAL A 43 -25.29 9.44 -15.66
C VAL A 43 -24.82 8.39 -16.66
N ALA A 44 -23.68 8.65 -17.29
CA ALA A 44 -23.01 7.65 -18.07
C ALA A 44 -22.68 6.49 -17.12
N ASP A 45 -23.38 5.37 -17.32
CA ASP A 45 -23.26 4.12 -16.54
C ASP A 45 -21.88 3.44 -16.60
N ASN A 46 -20.81 4.19 -16.96
CA ASN A 46 -19.49 3.63 -17.23
C ASN A 46 -18.49 3.73 -16.06
N THR A 47 -18.86 4.33 -14.94
CA THR A 47 -17.90 4.53 -13.83
C THR A 47 -17.79 3.33 -12.88
N TYR A 48 -18.77 2.44 -12.86
CA TYR A 48 -18.78 1.30 -11.91
C TYR A 48 -18.04 0.06 -12.42
N ALA A 49 -17.79 -0.07 -13.73
CA ALA A 49 -17.10 -1.23 -14.31
C ALA A 49 -15.58 -1.21 -14.07
N ALA A 50 -14.99 -0.01 -13.89
CA ALA A 50 -13.54 0.14 -13.73
C ALA A 50 -13.04 -0.29 -12.33
N ASP A 51 -13.85 -0.11 -11.29
CA ASP A 51 -13.49 -0.45 -9.91
C ASP A 51 -13.68 -1.95 -9.59
N GLU A 52 -14.40 -2.66 -10.42
CA GLU A 52 -14.73 -4.07 -10.23
C GLU A 52 -13.55 -4.99 -10.56
N TYR A 53 -12.72 -4.61 -11.55
CA TYR A 53 -11.58 -5.41 -11.99
C TYR A 53 -10.28 -4.89 -11.40
N ARG A 54 -9.49 -5.81 -10.85
CA ARG A 54 -8.16 -5.49 -10.30
C ARG A 54 -7.14 -6.59 -10.58
N VAL A 55 -5.89 -6.23 -10.64
CA VAL A 55 -4.81 -7.22 -10.58
C VAL A 55 -4.65 -7.71 -9.15
N HIS A 56 -4.39 -9.00 -8.97
CA HIS A 56 -4.15 -9.58 -7.65
C HIS A 56 -2.91 -8.98 -6.97
N LYS A 57 -1.88 -8.66 -7.76
CA LYS A 57 -0.67 -7.95 -7.29
C LYS A 57 -0.42 -6.77 -8.23
N SER A 58 -0.40 -5.57 -7.68
CA SER A 58 -0.07 -4.35 -8.43
C SER A 58 1.40 -4.24 -8.79
N GLU A 59 2.28 -4.92 -8.04
CA GLU A 59 3.72 -5.01 -8.30
C GLU A 59 4.19 -6.46 -8.27
N VAL A 60 5.04 -6.83 -9.21
CA VAL A 60 5.62 -8.17 -9.35
C VAL A 60 7.12 -8.08 -9.64
N VAL A 61 7.91 -8.89 -8.96
CA VAL A 61 9.34 -9.06 -9.22
C VAL A 61 9.58 -10.41 -9.87
N VAL A 62 10.28 -10.42 -11.01
CA VAL A 62 10.58 -11.63 -11.80
C VAL A 62 12.07 -11.68 -12.06
N LYS A 63 12.68 -12.86 -11.92
CA LYS A 63 14.07 -13.05 -12.35
C LYS A 63 14.17 -13.06 -13.87
N THR A 64 15.31 -12.63 -14.40
CA THR A 64 15.62 -12.78 -15.82
C THR A 64 15.52 -14.27 -16.22
N GLY A 65 14.84 -14.56 -17.33
CA GLY A 65 14.53 -15.90 -17.79
C GLY A 65 13.33 -16.58 -17.13
N ALA A 66 12.81 -16.04 -16.04
CA ALA A 66 11.64 -16.59 -15.36
C ALA A 66 10.32 -16.04 -15.89
N THR A 67 9.22 -16.68 -15.54
CA THR A 67 7.87 -16.30 -15.93
C THR A 67 6.97 -16.12 -14.70
N TYR A 68 5.93 -15.29 -14.85
CA TYR A 68 4.87 -15.10 -13.86
C TYR A 68 3.53 -14.90 -14.56
N THR A 69 2.44 -15.42 -14.02
CA THR A 69 1.09 -15.20 -14.57
C THR A 69 0.37 -14.15 -13.75
N VAL A 70 0.04 -13.01 -14.36
CA VAL A 70 -0.77 -11.95 -13.77
C VAL A 70 -2.20 -12.47 -13.60
N LYS A 71 -2.73 -12.39 -12.39
CA LYS A 71 -4.10 -12.78 -12.07
C LYS A 71 -4.96 -11.52 -12.05
N ILE A 72 -6.05 -11.51 -12.81
CA ILE A 72 -7.08 -10.48 -12.75
C ILE A 72 -8.25 -11.03 -11.94
N LEU A 73 -8.78 -10.22 -11.06
CA LEU A 73 -9.94 -10.51 -10.23
C LEU A 73 -11.08 -9.56 -10.63
N ASN A 74 -12.28 -10.08 -10.68
CA ASN A 74 -13.52 -9.31 -10.67
C ASN A 74 -14.19 -9.61 -9.33
N HIS A 75 -14.28 -8.61 -8.45
CA HIS A 75 -14.45 -8.81 -7.02
C HIS A 75 -13.39 -9.83 -6.55
N ASP A 76 -13.66 -10.95 -6.00
CA ASP A 76 -12.66 -11.94 -5.61
C ASP A 76 -12.57 -13.17 -6.54
N THR A 77 -13.31 -13.12 -7.67
CA THR A 77 -13.34 -14.22 -8.66
C THR A 77 -12.27 -14.03 -9.72
N LYS A 78 -11.49 -15.07 -9.99
CA LYS A 78 -10.48 -15.05 -11.06
C LYS A 78 -11.14 -14.94 -12.43
N VAL A 79 -10.63 -14.04 -13.26
CA VAL A 79 -11.06 -13.85 -14.64
C VAL A 79 -10.02 -14.45 -15.58
N SER A 80 -10.49 -15.10 -16.66
CA SER A 80 -9.59 -15.69 -17.66
C SER A 80 -8.73 -14.60 -18.32
N PRO A 81 -7.40 -14.73 -18.31
CA PRO A 81 -6.50 -13.76 -18.94
C PRO A 81 -6.71 -13.62 -20.46
N LYS A 82 -7.28 -14.63 -21.11
CA LYS A 82 -7.57 -14.63 -22.56
C LYS A 82 -8.62 -13.60 -22.97
N LYS A 83 -9.43 -13.10 -22.03
CA LYS A 83 -10.44 -12.05 -22.29
C LYS A 83 -9.84 -10.65 -22.48
N PHE A 84 -8.56 -10.47 -22.15
CA PHE A 84 -7.89 -9.18 -22.16
C PHE A 84 -6.87 -9.08 -23.30
N LYS A 85 -6.76 -7.89 -23.88
CA LYS A 85 -5.61 -7.50 -24.70
C LYS A 85 -4.49 -7.07 -23.79
N TRP A 86 -3.31 -7.67 -23.94
CA TRP A 86 -2.16 -7.44 -23.09
C TRP A 86 -1.09 -6.65 -23.81
N THR A 87 -0.55 -5.63 -23.12
CA THR A 87 0.57 -4.82 -23.62
C THR A 87 1.63 -4.63 -22.55
N SER A 88 2.86 -4.41 -22.98
CA SER A 88 4.01 -4.06 -22.13
C SER A 88 4.55 -2.69 -22.53
N SER A 89 4.77 -1.81 -21.57
CA SER A 89 5.40 -0.50 -21.83
C SER A 89 6.88 -0.62 -22.23
N ASN A 90 7.51 -1.77 -21.97
CA ASN A 90 8.89 -2.06 -22.33
C ASN A 90 9.04 -3.54 -22.73
N SER A 91 8.75 -3.84 -23.99
CA SER A 91 8.81 -5.21 -24.55
C SER A 91 10.25 -5.79 -24.59
N LYS A 92 11.29 -4.94 -24.54
CA LYS A 92 12.70 -5.39 -24.42
C LYS A 92 13.02 -5.96 -23.03
N CYS A 93 12.27 -5.51 -22.00
CA CYS A 93 12.43 -5.95 -20.61
C CYS A 93 11.46 -7.08 -20.27
N VAL A 94 10.18 -6.90 -20.62
CA VAL A 94 9.10 -7.84 -20.29
C VAL A 94 8.23 -8.10 -21.51
N LYS A 95 8.14 -9.36 -21.94
CA LYS A 95 7.15 -9.82 -22.90
C LYS A 95 5.91 -10.32 -22.14
N VAL A 96 4.72 -10.08 -22.68
CA VAL A 96 3.47 -10.60 -22.13
C VAL A 96 2.63 -11.31 -23.19
N ILE A 97 2.09 -12.48 -22.85
CA ILE A 97 1.21 -13.27 -23.72
C ILE A 97 0.08 -13.84 -22.84
N ASN A 98 -1.17 -13.49 -23.12
CA ASN A 98 -2.33 -13.97 -22.37
C ASN A 98 -2.15 -13.90 -20.84
N GLY A 99 -1.62 -12.78 -20.35
CA GLY A 99 -1.36 -12.56 -18.92
C GLY A 99 -0.12 -13.25 -18.37
N ARG A 100 0.57 -14.09 -19.14
CA ARG A 100 1.86 -14.66 -18.74
C ARG A 100 2.97 -13.72 -19.16
N ILE A 101 3.72 -13.23 -18.20
CA ILE A 101 4.89 -12.36 -18.39
C ILE A 101 6.18 -13.20 -18.42
N TYR A 102 7.14 -12.73 -19.22
CA TYR A 102 8.46 -13.32 -19.39
C TYR A 102 9.48 -12.22 -19.11
N GLY A 103 10.30 -12.38 -18.09
CA GLY A 103 11.40 -11.47 -17.77
C GLY A 103 12.58 -11.69 -18.72
N LEU A 104 12.81 -10.74 -19.63
CA LEU A 104 13.83 -10.87 -20.68
C LEU A 104 15.17 -10.26 -20.26
N LYS A 105 15.14 -9.03 -19.74
CA LYS A 105 16.33 -8.27 -19.32
C LYS A 105 16.00 -7.47 -18.06
N PRO A 106 17.00 -7.21 -17.19
CA PRO A 106 16.80 -6.35 -16.03
C PRO A 106 16.22 -5.00 -16.38
N GLY A 107 15.22 -4.56 -15.63
CA GLY A 107 14.54 -3.29 -15.84
C GLY A 107 13.10 -3.31 -15.34
N GLN A 108 12.32 -2.34 -15.77
CA GLN A 108 10.92 -2.14 -15.38
C GLN A 108 10.02 -2.04 -16.59
N ALA A 109 8.81 -2.57 -16.47
CA ALA A 109 7.72 -2.38 -17.41
C ALA A 109 6.38 -2.35 -16.70
N THR A 110 5.45 -1.54 -17.19
CA THR A 110 4.04 -1.61 -16.82
C THR A 110 3.34 -2.55 -17.78
N ILE A 111 2.73 -3.60 -17.26
CA ILE A 111 1.89 -4.51 -18.02
C ILE A 111 0.45 -4.05 -17.89
N THR A 112 -0.19 -3.78 -19.02
CA THR A 112 -1.59 -3.34 -19.08
C THR A 112 -2.43 -4.46 -19.68
N ALA A 113 -3.52 -4.81 -18.99
CA ALA A 113 -4.60 -5.64 -19.49
C ALA A 113 -5.80 -4.76 -19.82
N GLN A 114 -6.31 -4.85 -21.03
CA GLN A 114 -7.43 -4.06 -21.54
C GLN A 114 -8.56 -4.94 -22.05
N MET A 115 -9.81 -4.60 -21.70
CA MET A 115 -11.02 -5.26 -22.17
C MET A 115 -12.18 -4.26 -22.14
N SER A 116 -12.86 -4.02 -23.29
CA SER A 116 -14.08 -3.19 -23.37
C SER A 116 -13.97 -1.83 -22.63
N GLY A 117 -12.88 -1.07 -22.91
CA GLY A 117 -12.62 0.22 -22.26
C GLY A 117 -11.97 0.14 -20.87
N LEU A 118 -12.06 -0.98 -20.18
CA LEU A 118 -11.41 -1.23 -18.90
C LEU A 118 -9.89 -1.41 -19.09
N LYS A 119 -9.10 -0.81 -18.18
CA LYS A 119 -7.65 -0.99 -18.13
C LYS A 119 -7.22 -1.28 -16.69
N VAL A 120 -6.44 -2.33 -16.50
CA VAL A 120 -5.77 -2.64 -15.23
C VAL A 120 -4.28 -2.80 -15.46
N ASN A 121 -3.47 -2.28 -14.52
CA ASN A 121 -2.03 -2.21 -14.66
C ASN A 121 -1.33 -3.03 -13.57
N CYS A 122 -0.20 -3.62 -13.95
CA CYS A 122 0.72 -4.31 -13.06
C CYS A 122 2.15 -3.82 -13.34
N GLU A 123 2.82 -3.29 -12.33
CA GLU A 123 4.24 -2.93 -12.41
C GLU A 123 5.10 -4.19 -12.31
N VAL A 124 6.01 -4.37 -13.24
CA VAL A 124 6.89 -5.54 -13.29
C VAL A 124 8.34 -5.09 -13.23
N PHE A 125 9.08 -5.63 -12.27
CA PHE A 125 10.52 -5.45 -12.15
C PHE A 125 11.21 -6.75 -12.50
N VAL A 126 12.11 -6.70 -13.49
CA VAL A 126 12.99 -7.82 -13.85
C VAL A 126 14.36 -7.56 -13.27
N CYS A 127 14.93 -8.55 -12.56
CA CYS A 127 16.26 -8.48 -11.98
C CYS A 127 16.96 -9.84 -12.08
N ASN A 128 18.30 -9.87 -12.05
CA ASN A 128 19.04 -11.14 -12.10
C ASN A 128 18.93 -11.90 -10.77
N LYS A 129 19.10 -11.17 -9.65
CA LYS A 129 19.01 -11.76 -8.30
C LYS A 129 18.40 -10.78 -7.31
N THR A 130 17.96 -11.27 -6.17
CA THR A 130 17.70 -10.49 -4.97
C THR A 130 18.83 -10.66 -3.99
N GLU A 131 19.33 -9.57 -3.46
CA GLU A 131 20.44 -9.55 -2.51
C GLU A 131 19.98 -8.78 -1.25
N THR A 132 20.19 -9.38 -0.08
CA THR A 132 19.97 -8.71 1.20
C THR A 132 21.23 -7.95 1.55
N VAL A 133 21.11 -6.64 1.79
CA VAL A 133 22.20 -5.74 2.14
C VAL A 133 21.89 -5.02 3.45
N LEU A 134 22.93 -4.59 4.15
CA LEU A 134 22.77 -3.86 5.41
C LEU A 134 22.65 -2.35 5.15
N PHE A 135 22.17 -1.61 6.14
CA PHE A 135 22.33 -0.16 6.18
C PHE A 135 23.77 0.20 6.55
N LYS A 136 24.31 1.29 5.99
CA LYS A 136 25.70 1.71 6.19
C LYS A 136 26.05 1.90 7.66
N LYS A 137 25.23 2.66 8.38
CA LYS A 137 25.48 3.04 9.76
C LYS A 137 24.91 2.06 10.77
N TYR A 138 23.77 1.41 10.44
CA TYR A 138 23.04 0.56 11.37
C TYR A 138 22.90 -0.85 10.77
N LYS A 139 23.28 -1.88 11.51
CA LYS A 139 23.29 -3.25 10.95
C LYS A 139 21.90 -3.93 10.99
N LYS A 140 21.42 -4.26 12.19
CA LYS A 140 20.16 -5.01 12.35
C LYS A 140 19.12 -4.26 13.18
N GLN A 141 19.59 -3.48 14.16
CA GLN A 141 18.73 -2.79 15.10
C GLN A 141 19.32 -1.43 15.46
N VAL A 142 18.44 -0.48 15.75
CA VAL A 142 18.82 0.84 16.30
C VAL A 142 17.81 1.30 17.34
N LYS A 143 18.29 1.87 18.44
CA LYS A 143 17.48 2.52 19.48
C LYS A 143 17.53 4.04 19.28
N VAL A 144 16.39 4.70 19.28
CA VAL A 144 16.28 6.15 19.04
C VAL A 144 15.15 6.72 19.87
N THR A 145 15.38 7.83 20.55
CA THR A 145 14.34 8.53 21.32
C THR A 145 13.28 9.16 20.40
N ALA A 146 12.02 9.18 20.82
CA ALA A 146 10.94 9.87 20.12
C ALA A 146 11.31 11.36 19.88
N GLY A 147 10.87 11.90 18.73
CA GLY A 147 11.24 13.25 18.29
C GLY A 147 12.61 13.35 17.59
N LYS A 148 13.53 12.40 17.79
CA LYS A 148 14.83 12.40 17.11
C LYS A 148 14.70 11.78 15.70
N THR A 149 15.57 12.18 14.78
CA THR A 149 15.63 11.66 13.41
C THR A 149 16.95 10.97 13.15
N ILE A 150 16.93 9.92 12.32
CA ILE A 150 18.13 9.28 11.77
C ILE A 150 17.99 9.16 10.26
N ILE A 151 19.11 8.94 9.57
CA ILE A 151 19.16 8.67 8.14
C ILE A 151 19.53 7.21 7.96
N LEU A 152 18.70 6.48 7.25
CA LEU A 152 18.89 5.09 6.86
C LEU A 152 19.34 5.04 5.41
N GLU A 153 20.59 4.64 5.17
CA GLU A 153 21.17 4.52 3.85
C GLU A 153 21.64 3.07 3.65
N PRO A 154 21.12 2.33 2.65
CA PRO A 154 21.60 0.99 2.34
C PRO A 154 23.05 1.02 1.86
N GLN A 155 23.83 -0.03 2.17
CA GLN A 155 25.22 -0.15 1.68
C GLN A 155 25.30 -0.24 0.17
N LYS A 156 24.29 -0.84 -0.45
CA LYS A 156 24.21 -1.03 -1.90
C LYS A 156 22.76 -0.84 -2.36
N TYR A 157 22.57 -0.13 -3.45
CA TYR A 157 21.24 0.07 -4.01
C TYR A 157 21.31 0.41 -5.50
N GLY A 158 20.18 0.17 -6.20
CA GLY A 158 20.01 0.52 -7.60
C GLY A 158 19.50 1.96 -7.80
N LYS A 159 19.01 2.25 -8.99
CA LYS A 159 18.52 3.60 -9.36
C LYS A 159 17.22 4.00 -8.64
N ARG A 160 16.31 3.04 -8.42
CA ARG A 160 15.03 3.26 -7.75
C ARG A 160 15.11 2.69 -6.33
N LEU A 161 15.03 3.58 -5.35
CA LEU A 161 15.09 3.24 -3.92
C LEU A 161 13.79 3.68 -3.25
N THR A 162 13.13 2.75 -2.58
CA THR A 162 11.90 2.99 -1.82
C THR A 162 12.10 2.55 -0.37
N TYR A 163 11.36 3.20 0.53
CA TYR A 163 11.32 2.85 1.94
C TYR A 163 9.89 2.61 2.39
N THR A 164 9.71 1.64 3.26
CA THR A 164 8.42 1.35 3.91
C THR A 164 8.60 1.19 5.40
N SER A 165 7.62 1.64 6.17
CA SER A 165 7.52 1.42 7.61
C SER A 165 6.40 0.41 7.87
N SER A 166 6.63 -0.57 8.74
CA SER A 166 5.61 -1.53 9.14
C SER A 166 4.53 -0.89 10.01
N ASP A 167 4.88 0.21 10.71
CA ASP A 167 3.94 0.99 11.51
C ASP A 167 4.27 2.49 11.42
N LYS A 168 3.44 3.22 10.70
CA LYS A 168 3.59 4.67 10.52
C LYS A 168 3.17 5.50 11.74
N THR A 169 2.51 4.90 12.71
CA THR A 169 2.17 5.56 13.98
C THR A 169 3.40 5.64 14.89
N VAL A 170 4.29 4.64 14.82
CA VAL A 170 5.55 4.61 15.56
C VAL A 170 6.63 5.43 14.84
N ALA A 171 6.86 5.17 13.55
CA ALA A 171 7.82 5.93 12.76
C ALA A 171 7.44 6.02 11.29
N THR A 172 7.77 7.14 10.65
CA THR A 172 7.66 7.35 9.21
C THR A 172 9.04 7.50 8.59
N VAL A 173 9.17 7.09 7.34
CA VAL A 173 10.42 7.23 6.58
C VAL A 173 10.15 7.95 5.26
N SER A 174 10.98 8.94 4.93
CA SER A 174 10.90 9.68 3.68
C SER A 174 11.57 8.92 2.54
N LYS A 175 11.34 9.37 1.30
CA LYS A 175 12.03 8.83 0.09
C LYS A 175 13.56 8.94 0.16
N LYS A 176 14.11 9.82 0.99
CA LYS A 176 15.56 9.99 1.22
C LYS A 176 16.10 9.19 2.41
N GLY A 177 15.30 8.30 2.99
CA GLY A 177 15.70 7.51 4.16
C GLY A 177 15.72 8.28 5.48
N LYS A 178 15.27 9.56 5.50
CA LYS A 178 15.11 10.32 6.73
C LYS A 178 13.90 9.79 7.48
N GLU A 179 14.13 9.29 8.67
CA GLU A 179 13.11 8.69 9.52
C GLU A 179 12.68 9.69 10.61
N ASN A 180 11.38 9.84 10.79
CA ASN A 180 10.77 10.64 11.84
C ASN A 180 10.05 9.71 12.82
N LYS A 181 10.47 9.73 14.10
CA LYS A 181 9.86 8.96 15.19
C LYS A 181 8.75 9.78 15.82
N LYS A 182 7.59 9.15 15.97
CA LYS A 182 6.39 9.81 16.48
C LYS A 182 6.01 9.33 17.87
N LYS A 183 6.06 8.03 18.11
CA LYS A 183 5.59 7.38 19.33
C LYS A 183 6.59 6.29 19.74
N ALA A 184 6.71 6.02 21.03
CA ALA A 184 7.46 4.87 21.53
C ALA A 184 6.88 3.56 20.99
N GLY A 185 7.76 2.60 20.68
CA GLY A 185 7.38 1.30 20.14
C GLY A 185 8.45 0.72 19.22
N ASN A 186 8.19 -0.48 18.69
CA ASN A 186 9.07 -1.16 17.77
C ASN A 186 8.49 -1.09 16.34
N VAL A 187 9.34 -0.83 15.37
CA VAL A 187 8.94 -0.75 13.97
C VAL A 187 10.04 -1.31 13.07
N LYS A 188 9.65 -2.05 12.05
CA LYS A 188 10.55 -2.51 10.99
C LYS A 188 10.54 -1.51 9.83
N ILE A 189 11.71 -1.03 9.46
CA ILE A 189 11.91 -0.24 8.24
C ILE A 189 12.56 -1.14 7.19
N THR A 190 11.93 -1.21 6.03
CA THR A 190 12.44 -1.95 4.87
C THR A 190 12.76 -0.96 3.75
N SER A 191 13.94 -1.08 3.15
CA SER A 191 14.26 -0.41 1.90
C SER A 191 14.37 -1.44 0.77
N VAL A 192 13.86 -1.07 -0.40
CA VAL A 192 13.96 -1.89 -1.61
C VAL A 192 14.42 -1.01 -2.75
N SER A 193 15.41 -1.49 -3.49
CA SER A 193 15.83 -0.81 -4.71
C SER A 193 15.98 -1.79 -5.86
N TYR A 194 15.82 -1.27 -7.07
CA TYR A 194 15.85 -2.01 -8.31
C TYR A 194 16.88 -1.41 -9.27
N GLY A 195 17.60 -2.29 -9.92
CA GLY A 195 18.57 -2.03 -10.99
C GLY A 195 18.74 -3.32 -11.77
N THR A 196 20.00 -3.70 -12.07
CA THR A 196 20.33 -5.04 -12.59
C THR A 196 19.93 -6.12 -11.59
N ASP A 197 20.12 -5.83 -10.31
CA ASP A 197 19.69 -6.66 -9.18
C ASP A 197 18.65 -5.92 -8.32
N ARG A 198 17.93 -6.69 -7.50
CA ARG A 198 17.07 -6.18 -6.45
C ARG A 198 17.81 -6.22 -5.12
N TYR A 199 17.91 -5.08 -4.44
CA TYR A 199 18.53 -4.98 -3.12
C TYR A 199 17.46 -4.74 -2.06
N VAL A 200 17.52 -5.47 -0.96
CA VAL A 200 16.61 -5.35 0.18
C VAL A 200 17.43 -5.11 1.43
N SER A 201 17.09 -4.08 2.20
CA SER A 201 17.63 -3.87 3.56
C SER A 201 16.48 -3.80 4.54
N GLU A 202 16.64 -4.42 5.70
CA GLU A 202 15.69 -4.36 6.80
C GLU A 202 16.40 -3.98 8.08
N ILE A 203 15.74 -3.18 8.90
CA ILE A 203 16.22 -2.80 10.22
C ILE A 203 15.05 -2.72 11.19
N GLU A 204 15.26 -3.19 12.41
CA GLU A 204 14.37 -2.94 13.53
C GLU A 204 14.73 -1.61 14.19
N VAL A 205 13.76 -0.74 14.34
CA VAL A 205 13.92 0.54 15.02
C VAL A 205 13.09 0.50 16.30
N ILE A 206 13.77 0.60 17.43
CA ILE A 206 13.16 0.71 18.75
C ILE A 206 13.09 2.20 19.10
N VAL A 207 11.88 2.74 19.13
CA VAL A 207 11.63 4.11 19.52
C VAL A 207 11.39 4.15 21.03
N LEU A 208 12.31 4.77 21.75
CA LEU A 208 12.20 5.01 23.18
C LEU A 208 11.30 6.22 23.45
N PRO A 209 10.61 6.28 24.60
CA PRO A 209 9.86 7.49 25.00
C PRO A 209 10.79 8.73 24.96
N ALA A 210 10.22 9.89 24.68
CA ALA A 210 10.92 11.14 24.96
C ALA A 210 11.20 11.21 26.47
N ALA A 211 12.39 11.66 26.86
CA ALA A 211 12.62 11.94 28.25
C ALA A 211 11.55 12.94 28.71
N SER A 212 10.74 12.56 29.68
CA SER A 212 9.87 13.51 30.38
C SER A 212 10.80 14.59 30.97
N GLU A 213 10.57 15.84 30.60
CA GLU A 213 11.18 16.94 31.38
C GLU A 213 10.70 16.72 32.79
N THR A 214 11.63 16.35 33.67
CA THR A 214 11.38 16.33 35.13
C THR A 214 10.87 17.73 35.44
N PRO A 215 9.65 17.92 35.98
CA PRO A 215 9.27 19.25 36.43
C PRO A 215 10.32 19.72 37.40
N GLU A 216 10.95 20.83 37.04
CA GLU A 216 11.87 21.55 37.95
C GLU A 216 11.04 21.86 39.18
N ILE A 217 11.29 21.13 40.28
CA ILE A 217 10.70 21.42 41.57
C ILE A 217 11.34 22.74 42.01
N THR A 218 10.66 23.83 41.66
CA THR A 218 10.94 25.15 42.24
C THR A 218 10.82 24.96 43.73
N PRO A 219 11.90 25.14 44.53
CA PRO A 219 11.80 25.06 45.99
C PRO A 219 10.82 26.16 46.40
N THR A 220 9.69 25.75 46.93
CA THR A 220 8.75 26.66 47.58
C THR A 220 9.48 27.13 48.86
N LEU A 221 9.95 28.37 48.82
CA LEU A 221 10.41 29.04 50.01
C LEU A 221 9.24 29.09 50.99
N THR A 222 9.33 28.32 52.06
CA THR A 222 8.42 28.46 53.19
C THR A 222 8.63 29.86 53.76
N PRO A 223 7.54 30.64 53.99
CA PRO A 223 7.66 31.93 54.67
C PRO A 223 8.20 31.72 56.11
N ASP A 224 9.11 32.60 56.50
CA ASP A 224 9.80 32.71 57.78
C ASP A 224 8.92 32.34 58.98
N GLU A 225 9.43 31.41 59.78
CA GLU A 225 9.01 31.20 61.16
C GLU A 225 9.46 32.39 61.96
N PRO A 226 8.58 33.08 62.76
CA PRO A 226 8.98 34.24 63.56
C PRO A 226 9.87 33.79 64.71
N ALA A 227 10.97 34.51 64.85
CA ALA A 227 11.97 34.28 65.94
C ALA A 227 11.34 34.36 67.34
N PRO A 228 11.77 33.49 68.27
CA PRO A 228 11.30 33.53 69.66
C PRO A 228 11.75 34.81 70.33
N SER A 229 10.77 35.53 70.87
CA SER A 229 11.00 36.73 71.71
C SER A 229 11.69 36.40 73.01
N VAL A 230 12.90 36.96 73.27
CA VAL A 230 13.56 36.93 74.53
C VAL A 230 13.05 38.10 75.35
N THR A 231 12.38 37.82 76.48
CA THR A 231 12.00 38.82 77.50
C THR A 231 13.02 38.80 78.61
N PRO A 232 13.33 39.97 79.25
CA PRO A 232 14.43 40.15 80.18
C PRO A 232 14.19 39.53 81.52
#